data_3c38f8c35a82dd894dd33f8a01619b6a
#
_entry.id   3c38f8c35a82dd894dd33f8a01619b6a
#
_cell.length_a   1.000
_cell.length_b   1.000
_cell.length_c   1.000
_cell.angle_alpha   90.00
_cell.angle_beta   90.00
_cell.angle_gamma   90.00
#
_symmetry.space_group_name_H-M   'P 1'
#
loop_
_entity.id
_entity.type
_entity.pdbx_description
1 polymer ?
#
loop_
_entity_poly.entity_id
_entity_poly.type
_entity_poly.pdbx_seq_one_letter_code
_entity_poly.pdbx_strand_id
1 'polypeptide(L)'
;MNATKLSLEDILQMTLHDGEGWAVAHARRLLELIKDIGDGLLYDSFALTLATYLHDWGAFPRYAQKGVEHALRSRQVAEAEILPYMDLPSSAKQVVLETIELHDYRDFRQTQSNEALLLREADMLEFLGMMGLARDFARGPKDIEACYRRILDRRAAIQGRFTLPRAREIAQIRLERLDQCLRWLEEESFGIL
;
A
#
# COMPACT_ATOMS: atom_id res chain seq x y z
N MET A 1 20.63 -17.90 24.77
CA MET A 1 19.90 -16.64 24.99
C MET A 1 18.60 -16.77 24.21
N ASN A 2 17.44 -16.72 24.88
CA ASN A 2 16.17 -16.67 24.16
C ASN A 2 16.10 -15.34 23.43
N ALA A 3 16.11 -15.35 22.11
CA ALA A 3 15.84 -14.14 21.33
C ALA A 3 14.47 -13.61 21.74
N THR A 4 14.38 -12.32 22.03
CA THR A 4 13.11 -11.66 22.37
C THR A 4 12.16 -11.83 21.18
N LYS A 5 10.99 -12.42 21.41
CA LYS A 5 9.97 -12.55 20.39
C LYS A 5 9.36 -11.17 20.09
N LEU A 6 9.17 -10.85 18.82
CA LEU A 6 8.48 -9.65 18.37
C LEU A 6 6.96 -9.85 18.42
N SER A 7 6.26 -8.82 18.88
CA SER A 7 4.80 -8.68 18.83
C SER A 7 4.36 -7.77 17.69
N LEU A 8 3.08 -7.76 17.40
CA LEU A 8 2.50 -6.82 16.41
C LEU A 8 2.68 -5.34 16.87
N GLU A 9 2.65 -5.09 18.18
CA GLU A 9 2.90 -3.76 18.74
C GLU A 9 4.34 -3.31 18.48
N ASP A 10 5.32 -4.21 18.63
CA ASP A 10 6.72 -3.90 18.30
C ASP A 10 6.86 -3.53 16.82
N ILE A 11 6.18 -4.25 15.91
CA ILE A 11 6.18 -3.93 14.48
C ILE A 11 5.55 -2.55 14.22
N LEU A 12 4.45 -2.23 14.90
CA LEU A 12 3.83 -0.92 14.79
C LEU A 12 4.79 0.20 15.24
N GLN A 13 5.48 0.02 16.37
CA GLN A 13 6.45 1.00 16.88
C GLN A 13 7.66 1.14 15.93
N MET A 14 8.17 0.04 15.37
CA MET A 14 9.23 0.07 14.36
C MET A 14 8.76 0.79 13.08
N THR A 15 7.55 0.51 12.61
CA THR A 15 6.95 1.19 11.45
C THR A 15 6.79 2.70 11.69
N LEU A 16 6.40 3.10 12.91
CA LEU A 16 6.29 4.51 13.29
C LEU A 16 7.66 5.20 13.31
N HIS A 17 8.67 4.52 13.83
CA HIS A 17 10.02 5.05 13.94
C HIS A 17 10.72 5.17 12.58
N ASP A 18 10.71 4.09 11.78
CA ASP A 18 11.48 4.00 10.54
C ASP A 18 10.73 4.57 9.32
N GLY A 19 9.40 4.69 9.40
CA GLY A 19 8.50 5.14 8.32
C GLY A 19 8.18 6.63 8.33
N GLU A 20 8.97 7.46 9.00
CA GLU A 20 8.90 8.93 8.97
C GLU A 20 7.49 9.51 9.26
N GLY A 21 6.68 8.82 10.06
CA GLY A 21 5.34 9.24 10.50
C GLY A 21 4.21 9.04 9.49
N TRP A 22 4.48 8.89 8.20
CA TRP A 22 3.42 8.66 7.19
C TRP A 22 2.97 7.19 7.13
N ALA A 23 3.88 6.24 7.37
CA ALA A 23 3.66 4.82 7.12
C ALA A 23 2.56 4.22 7.99
N VAL A 24 2.52 4.52 9.29
CA VAL A 24 1.47 4.01 10.20
C VAL A 24 0.10 4.56 9.83
N ALA A 25 0.02 5.85 9.48
CA ALA A 25 -1.24 6.46 9.06
C ALA A 25 -1.76 5.83 7.75
N HIS A 26 -0.85 5.56 6.80
CA HIS A 26 -1.14 4.82 5.57
C HIS A 26 -1.65 3.41 5.88
N ALA A 27 -0.89 2.60 6.63
CA ALA A 27 -1.28 1.24 6.98
C ALA A 27 -2.66 1.19 7.68
N ARG A 28 -2.95 2.12 8.60
CA ARG A 28 -4.26 2.19 9.27
C ARG A 28 -5.41 2.45 8.28
N ARG A 29 -5.22 3.35 7.30
CA ARG A 29 -6.26 3.59 6.27
C ARG A 29 -6.44 2.38 5.36
N LEU A 30 -5.36 1.65 5.03
CA LEU A 30 -5.45 0.39 4.30
C LEU A 30 -6.27 -0.64 5.08
N LEU A 31 -6.04 -0.79 6.39
CA LEU A 31 -6.80 -1.71 7.23
C LEU A 31 -8.30 -1.38 7.27
N GLU A 32 -8.68 -0.11 7.28
CA GLU A 32 -10.10 0.28 7.17
C GLU A 32 -10.67 -0.03 5.78
N LEU A 33 -9.91 0.20 4.70
CA LEU A 33 -10.32 -0.20 3.35
C LEU A 33 -10.45 -1.72 3.22
N ILE A 34 -9.49 -2.48 3.75
CA ILE A 34 -9.50 -3.94 3.76
C ILE A 34 -10.77 -4.49 4.43
N LYS A 35 -11.20 -3.91 5.56
CA LYS A 35 -12.45 -4.30 6.21
C LYS A 35 -13.68 -4.09 5.32
N ASP A 36 -13.74 -2.95 4.61
CA ASP A 36 -14.87 -2.62 3.73
C ASP A 36 -14.88 -3.52 2.47
N ILE A 37 -13.72 -3.68 1.80
CA ILE A 37 -13.66 -4.45 0.54
C ILE A 37 -13.59 -5.97 0.73
N GLY A 38 -13.23 -6.42 1.93
CA GLY A 38 -13.06 -7.84 2.29
C GLY A 38 -14.30 -8.47 2.93
N ASP A 39 -15.40 -7.75 3.02
CA ASP A 39 -16.63 -8.29 3.60
C ASP A 39 -17.06 -9.58 2.88
N GLY A 40 -17.33 -10.63 3.66
CA GLY A 40 -17.69 -11.95 3.16
C GLY A 40 -16.52 -12.81 2.65
N LEU A 41 -15.28 -12.32 2.62
CA LEU A 41 -14.10 -13.11 2.26
C LEU A 41 -13.48 -13.79 3.47
N LEU A 42 -12.95 -15.01 3.26
CA LEU A 42 -12.16 -15.71 4.26
C LEU A 42 -10.68 -15.37 4.07
N TYR A 43 -10.02 -14.85 5.10
CA TYR A 43 -8.59 -14.52 5.11
C TYR A 43 -8.02 -14.57 6.53
N ASP A 44 -6.71 -14.74 6.66
CA ASP A 44 -6.00 -14.63 7.93
C ASP A 44 -5.82 -13.16 8.29
N SER A 45 -6.68 -12.65 9.18
CA SER A 45 -6.69 -11.23 9.59
C SER A 45 -5.40 -10.81 10.30
N PHE A 46 -4.73 -11.72 11.02
CA PHE A 46 -3.48 -11.41 11.68
C PHE A 46 -2.34 -11.31 10.66
N ALA A 47 -2.20 -12.30 9.76
CA ALA A 47 -1.20 -12.29 8.72
C ALA A 47 -1.35 -11.06 7.80
N LEU A 48 -2.60 -10.73 7.42
CA LEU A 48 -2.89 -9.56 6.60
C LEU A 48 -2.57 -8.25 7.32
N THR A 49 -2.91 -8.12 8.60
CA THR A 49 -2.56 -6.93 9.41
C THR A 49 -1.05 -6.75 9.49
N LEU A 50 -0.31 -7.83 9.76
CA LEU A 50 1.14 -7.82 9.82
C LEU A 50 1.75 -7.43 8.47
N ALA A 51 1.28 -8.05 7.37
CA ALA A 51 1.71 -7.70 6.03
C ALA A 51 1.44 -6.22 5.70
N THR A 52 0.28 -5.70 6.11
CA THR A 52 -0.08 -4.29 5.90
C THR A 52 0.87 -3.33 6.61
N TYR A 53 1.38 -3.64 7.79
CA TYR A 53 2.41 -2.81 8.43
C TYR A 53 3.80 -2.95 7.77
N LEU A 54 4.12 -4.10 7.18
CA LEU A 54 5.44 -4.39 6.63
C LEU A 54 5.59 -4.06 5.14
N HIS A 55 4.49 -3.88 4.39
CA HIS A 55 4.51 -3.89 2.92
C HIS A 55 5.41 -2.82 2.29
N ASP A 56 5.54 -1.67 2.91
CA ASP A 56 6.31 -0.52 2.41
C ASP A 56 7.70 -0.37 3.08
N TRP A 57 8.13 -1.29 3.96
CA TRP A 57 9.42 -1.15 4.65
C TRP A 57 10.61 -1.07 3.69
N GLY A 58 10.53 -1.71 2.53
CA GLY A 58 11.54 -1.59 1.48
C GLY A 58 11.68 -0.19 0.88
N ALA A 59 10.72 0.71 1.12
CA ALA A 59 10.79 2.10 0.73
C ALA A 59 11.38 3.01 1.84
N PHE A 60 11.51 2.52 3.09
CA PHE A 60 12.07 3.32 4.17
C PHE A 60 13.57 3.54 3.98
N PRO A 61 14.12 4.71 4.30
CA PRO A 61 15.54 5.03 4.11
C PRO A 61 16.48 3.97 4.69
N ARG A 62 16.13 3.38 5.83
CA ARG A 62 16.90 2.32 6.50
C ARG A 62 17.02 1.04 5.69
N TYR A 63 15.98 0.67 4.94
CA TYR A 63 15.87 -0.62 4.28
C TYR A 63 15.96 -0.53 2.76
N ALA A 64 15.74 0.64 2.17
CA ALA A 64 15.76 0.85 0.74
C ALA A 64 17.08 0.41 0.12
N GLN A 65 17.00 -0.29 -1.01
CA GLN A 65 18.16 -0.76 -1.74
C GLN A 65 18.07 -0.34 -3.21
N LYS A 66 19.11 0.35 -3.70
CA LYS A 66 19.14 0.81 -5.09
C LYS A 66 19.03 -0.36 -6.07
N GLY A 67 18.09 -0.24 -7.01
CA GLY A 67 17.85 -1.25 -8.03
C GLY A 67 16.98 -2.43 -7.60
N VAL A 68 16.46 -2.42 -6.37
CA VAL A 68 15.50 -3.41 -5.88
C VAL A 68 14.15 -2.72 -5.69
N GLU A 69 13.09 -3.29 -6.28
CA GLU A 69 11.73 -2.81 -6.10
C GLU A 69 11.30 -2.90 -4.63
N HIS A 70 10.57 -1.89 -4.14
CA HIS A 70 10.25 -1.78 -2.72
C HIS A 70 9.46 -2.98 -2.18
N ALA A 71 8.51 -3.53 -2.94
CA ALA A 71 7.74 -4.70 -2.51
C ALA A 71 8.62 -5.93 -2.29
N LEU A 72 9.51 -6.22 -3.25
CA LEU A 72 10.51 -7.29 -3.10
C LEU A 72 11.44 -7.01 -1.92
N ARG A 73 11.89 -5.77 -1.76
CA ARG A 73 12.76 -5.39 -0.64
C ARG A 73 12.05 -5.52 0.71
N SER A 74 10.78 -5.11 0.81
CA SER A 74 9.95 -5.30 2.01
C SER A 74 9.82 -6.77 2.37
N ARG A 75 9.56 -7.63 1.38
CA ARG A 75 9.53 -9.08 1.57
C ARG A 75 10.86 -9.62 2.12
N GLN A 76 11.99 -9.22 1.56
CA GLN A 76 13.32 -9.65 2.01
C GLN A 76 13.59 -9.24 3.46
N VAL A 77 13.24 -8.01 3.84
CA VAL A 77 13.38 -7.51 5.21
C VAL A 77 12.48 -8.28 6.16
N ALA A 78 11.20 -8.49 5.80
CA ALA A 78 10.27 -9.27 6.60
C ALA A 78 10.77 -10.70 6.83
N GLU A 79 11.27 -11.37 5.79
CA GLU A 79 11.77 -12.75 5.83
C GLU A 79 13.03 -12.89 6.70
N ALA A 80 13.98 -11.94 6.57
CA ALA A 80 15.27 -12.05 7.22
C ALA A 80 15.30 -11.45 8.65
N GLU A 81 14.59 -10.35 8.88
CA GLU A 81 14.78 -9.53 10.07
C GLU A 81 13.56 -9.54 11.02
N ILE A 82 12.37 -9.96 10.57
CA ILE A 82 11.14 -9.87 11.36
C ILE A 82 10.55 -11.24 11.65
N LEU A 83 10.16 -11.99 10.63
CA LEU A 83 9.44 -13.24 10.77
C LEU A 83 10.20 -14.34 11.54
N PRO A 84 11.54 -14.41 11.55
CA PRO A 84 12.27 -15.34 12.41
C PRO A 84 12.02 -15.13 13.91
N TYR A 85 11.72 -13.91 14.32
CA TYR A 85 11.47 -13.52 15.71
C TYR A 85 9.98 -13.50 16.08
N MET A 86 9.09 -13.80 15.15
CA MET A 86 7.65 -13.88 15.42
C MET A 86 7.19 -15.33 15.66
N ASP A 87 6.31 -15.52 16.63
CA ASP A 87 5.70 -16.81 16.94
C ASP A 87 4.52 -17.09 16.03
N LEU A 88 4.84 -17.45 14.78
CA LEU A 88 3.86 -17.73 13.74
C LEU A 88 4.14 -19.08 13.07
N PRO A 89 3.10 -19.84 12.71
CA PRO A 89 3.26 -21.04 11.90
C PRO A 89 3.84 -20.69 10.52
N SER A 90 4.58 -21.62 9.93
CA SER A 90 5.22 -21.41 8.62
C SER A 90 4.23 -21.03 7.52
N SER A 91 3.01 -21.57 7.57
CA SER A 91 1.94 -21.21 6.62
C SER A 91 1.56 -19.74 6.72
N ALA A 92 1.37 -19.20 7.93
CA ALA A 92 1.07 -17.78 8.12
C ALA A 92 2.23 -16.88 7.70
N LYS A 93 3.49 -17.28 7.97
CA LYS A 93 4.68 -16.56 7.48
C LYS A 93 4.69 -16.47 5.95
N GLN A 94 4.34 -17.56 5.27
CA GLN A 94 4.28 -17.58 3.81
C GLN A 94 3.19 -16.67 3.27
N VAL A 95 2.01 -16.62 3.90
CA VAL A 95 0.93 -15.69 3.55
C VAL A 95 1.41 -14.24 3.69
N VAL A 96 2.08 -13.89 4.80
CA VAL A 96 2.65 -12.54 4.99
C VAL A 96 3.61 -12.19 3.86
N LEU A 97 4.56 -13.08 3.53
CA LEU A 97 5.55 -12.82 2.49
C LEU A 97 4.95 -12.67 1.10
N GLU A 98 3.99 -13.53 0.74
CA GLU A 98 3.28 -13.43 -0.54
C GLU A 98 2.48 -12.12 -0.62
N THR A 99 1.77 -11.78 0.45
CA THR A 99 0.96 -10.55 0.53
C THR A 99 1.84 -9.31 0.35
N ILE A 100 3.01 -9.25 1.02
CA ILE A 100 3.96 -8.15 0.85
C ILE A 100 4.50 -8.10 -0.58
N GLU A 101 4.92 -9.23 -1.13
CA GLU A 101 5.54 -9.26 -2.46
C GLU A 101 4.59 -8.84 -3.58
N LEU A 102 3.31 -9.20 -3.48
CA LEU A 102 2.31 -9.03 -4.54
C LEU A 102 1.44 -7.79 -4.38
N HIS A 103 1.68 -6.90 -3.39
CA HIS A 103 0.79 -5.76 -3.14
C HIS A 103 0.88 -4.66 -4.19
N ASP A 104 2.05 -4.48 -4.84
CA ASP A 104 2.27 -3.35 -5.74
C ASP A 104 1.39 -3.45 -7.00
N TYR A 105 0.70 -2.37 -7.34
CA TYR A 105 -0.14 -2.30 -8.53
C TYR A 105 0.64 -2.50 -9.84
N ARG A 106 1.96 -2.34 -9.86
CA ARG A 106 2.82 -2.60 -11.01
C ARG A 106 3.10 -4.08 -11.22
N ASP A 107 2.79 -4.91 -10.23
CA ASP A 107 2.88 -6.36 -10.36
C ASP A 107 1.62 -6.94 -11.03
N PHE A 108 1.80 -7.61 -12.16
CA PHE A 108 0.72 -8.20 -12.94
C PHE A 108 0.51 -9.69 -12.65
N ARG A 109 1.28 -10.27 -11.74
CA ARG A 109 1.11 -11.67 -11.34
C ARG A 109 -0.25 -11.87 -10.71
N GLN A 110 -0.90 -12.97 -11.12
CA GLN A 110 -2.16 -13.39 -10.51
C GLN A 110 -1.87 -14.03 -9.14
N THR A 111 -2.78 -13.84 -8.20
CA THR A 111 -2.74 -14.51 -6.91
C THR A 111 -4.07 -15.17 -6.61
N GLN A 112 -4.02 -16.29 -5.86
CA GLN A 112 -5.19 -16.94 -5.28
C GLN A 112 -5.35 -16.58 -3.79
N SER A 113 -4.41 -15.83 -3.21
CA SER A 113 -4.47 -15.36 -1.84
C SER A 113 -5.44 -14.18 -1.73
N ASN A 114 -6.45 -14.32 -0.88
CA ASN A 114 -7.34 -13.21 -0.55
C ASN A 114 -6.59 -12.09 0.16
N GLU A 115 -5.58 -12.42 0.97
CA GLU A 115 -4.74 -11.44 1.68
C GLU A 115 -3.95 -10.56 0.69
N ALA A 116 -3.29 -11.18 -0.29
CA ALA A 116 -2.53 -10.45 -1.31
C ALA A 116 -3.45 -9.59 -2.19
N LEU A 117 -4.63 -10.10 -2.55
CA LEU A 117 -5.62 -9.36 -3.31
C LEU A 117 -6.17 -8.17 -2.54
N LEU A 118 -6.53 -8.37 -1.26
CA LEU A 118 -7.07 -7.33 -0.38
C LEU A 118 -6.07 -6.20 -0.16
N LEU A 119 -4.80 -6.50 0.14
CA LEU A 119 -3.79 -5.47 0.33
C LEU A 119 -3.52 -4.71 -0.96
N ARG A 120 -3.38 -5.40 -2.10
CA ARG A 120 -3.17 -4.78 -3.41
C ARG A 120 -4.29 -3.82 -3.78
N GLU A 121 -5.55 -4.24 -3.64
CA GLU A 121 -6.68 -3.41 -4.03
C GLU A 121 -6.92 -2.26 -3.06
N ALA A 122 -6.66 -2.45 -1.76
CA ALA A 122 -6.70 -1.37 -0.78
C ALA A 122 -5.64 -0.31 -1.06
N ASP A 123 -4.40 -0.71 -1.38
CA ASP A 123 -3.32 0.22 -1.72
C ASP A 123 -3.61 0.97 -3.03
N MET A 124 -4.11 0.27 -4.05
CA MET A 124 -4.57 0.92 -5.27
C MET A 124 -5.66 1.96 -5.01
N LEU A 125 -6.61 1.67 -4.12
CA LEU A 125 -7.66 2.63 -3.73
C LEU A 125 -7.08 3.87 -3.05
N GLU A 126 -6.01 3.76 -2.27
CA GLU A 126 -5.36 4.90 -1.61
C GLU A 126 -4.67 5.87 -2.58
N PHE A 127 -4.33 5.41 -3.77
CA PHE A 127 -3.83 6.29 -4.83
C PHE A 127 -4.92 7.06 -5.57
N LEU A 128 -6.18 6.73 -5.35
CA LEU A 128 -7.31 7.38 -5.99
C LEU A 128 -7.98 8.40 -5.07
N GLY A 129 -8.71 9.33 -5.68
CA GLY A 129 -9.46 10.37 -4.96
C GLY A 129 -8.56 11.40 -4.28
N MET A 130 -9.11 12.06 -3.27
CA MET A 130 -8.46 13.18 -2.58
C MET A 130 -7.19 12.77 -1.83
N MET A 131 -7.16 11.54 -1.26
CA MET A 131 -5.95 11.07 -0.55
C MET A 131 -4.78 10.84 -1.51
N GLY A 132 -5.03 10.23 -2.66
CA GLY A 132 -4.01 10.04 -3.68
C GLY A 132 -3.45 11.36 -4.19
N LEU A 133 -4.33 12.31 -4.50
CA LEU A 133 -3.96 13.65 -4.93
C LEU A 133 -3.11 14.37 -3.86
N ALA A 134 -3.56 14.41 -2.61
CA ALA A 134 -2.85 15.07 -1.52
C ALA A 134 -1.46 14.46 -1.26
N ARG A 135 -1.34 13.12 -1.32
CA ARG A 135 -0.05 12.41 -1.16
C ARG A 135 0.96 12.79 -2.26
N ASP A 136 0.53 12.87 -3.51
CA ASP A 136 1.43 13.20 -4.60
C ASP A 136 1.94 14.64 -4.51
N PHE A 137 1.09 15.61 -4.19
CA PHE A 137 1.53 16.99 -3.98
C PHE A 137 2.39 17.16 -2.72
N ALA A 138 2.10 16.43 -1.64
CA ALA A 138 2.94 16.45 -0.44
C ALA A 138 4.37 15.92 -0.70
N ARG A 139 4.54 14.95 -1.60
CA ARG A 139 5.86 14.40 -1.96
C ARG A 139 6.68 15.31 -2.86
N GLY A 140 6.04 16.15 -3.66
CA GLY A 140 6.72 16.99 -4.64
C GLY A 140 6.21 18.44 -4.64
N PRO A 141 6.22 19.16 -3.48
CA PRO A 141 5.53 20.43 -3.37
C PRO A 141 6.14 21.57 -4.23
N LYS A 142 7.30 21.36 -4.81
CA LYS A 142 8.01 22.36 -5.65
C LYS A 142 7.78 22.19 -7.15
N ASP A 143 7.12 21.10 -7.56
CA ASP A 143 6.93 20.74 -8.97
C ASP A 143 5.52 20.20 -9.15
N ILE A 144 4.58 21.13 -9.32
CA ILE A 144 3.15 20.84 -9.48
C ILE A 144 2.91 20.05 -10.77
N GLU A 145 3.58 20.42 -11.87
CA GLU A 145 3.45 19.75 -13.16
C GLU A 145 3.88 18.27 -13.09
N ALA A 146 5.03 18.00 -12.46
CA ALA A 146 5.47 16.63 -12.27
C ALA A 146 4.54 15.83 -11.35
N CYS A 147 3.95 16.46 -10.32
CA CYS A 147 2.91 15.83 -9.48
C CYS A 147 1.67 15.49 -10.30
N TYR A 148 1.17 16.44 -11.09
CA TYR A 148 0.01 16.26 -11.95
C TYR A 148 0.20 15.11 -12.93
N ARG A 149 1.34 15.05 -13.63
CA ARG A 149 1.66 13.95 -14.58
C ARG A 149 1.71 12.60 -13.86
N ARG A 150 2.36 12.49 -12.69
CA ARG A 150 2.40 11.24 -11.91
C ARG A 150 1.01 10.77 -11.50
N ILE A 151 0.12 11.69 -11.16
CA ILE A 151 -1.27 11.35 -10.81
C ILE A 151 -1.99 10.77 -12.03
N LEU A 152 -1.85 11.41 -13.21
CA LEU A 152 -2.44 10.92 -14.45
C LEU A 152 -1.92 9.53 -14.84
N ASP A 153 -0.61 9.33 -14.79
CA ASP A 153 0.03 8.04 -15.12
C ASP A 153 -0.47 6.93 -14.18
N ARG A 154 -0.52 7.22 -12.89
CA ARG A 154 -1.00 6.25 -11.89
C ARG A 154 -2.48 5.96 -12.04
N ARG A 155 -3.30 6.99 -12.26
CA ARG A 155 -4.72 6.85 -12.55
C ARG A 155 -4.94 5.90 -13.74
N ALA A 156 -4.22 6.13 -14.84
CA ALA A 156 -4.30 5.28 -16.04
C ALA A 156 -3.84 3.83 -15.76
N ALA A 157 -2.75 3.67 -14.99
CA ALA A 157 -2.22 2.35 -14.65
C ALA A 157 -3.15 1.52 -13.74
N ILE A 158 -3.95 2.17 -12.90
CA ILE A 158 -4.84 1.50 -11.92
C ILE A 158 -6.25 1.30 -12.47
N GLN A 159 -6.70 2.13 -13.39
CA GLN A 159 -8.07 2.07 -13.94
C GLN A 159 -8.40 0.67 -14.50
N GLY A 160 -9.54 0.12 -14.07
CA GLY A 160 -10.03 -1.19 -14.53
C GLY A 160 -9.34 -2.41 -13.92
N ARG A 161 -8.45 -2.23 -12.94
CA ARG A 161 -7.69 -3.33 -12.34
C ARG A 161 -8.30 -3.94 -11.08
N PHE A 162 -9.37 -3.37 -10.59
CA PHE A 162 -10.07 -3.90 -9.41
C PHE A 162 -10.91 -5.13 -9.76
N THR A 163 -10.77 -6.19 -8.98
CA THR A 163 -11.50 -7.46 -9.18
C THR A 163 -12.58 -7.65 -8.11
N LEU A 164 -12.36 -7.17 -6.89
CA LEU A 164 -13.34 -7.23 -5.82
C LEU A 164 -14.52 -6.29 -6.12
N PRO A 165 -15.79 -6.77 -6.01
CA PRO A 165 -16.96 -5.95 -6.34
C PRO A 165 -16.99 -4.63 -5.58
N ARG A 166 -16.77 -4.69 -4.26
CA ARG A 166 -16.81 -3.50 -3.40
C ARG A 166 -15.66 -2.53 -3.69
N ALA A 167 -14.46 -3.03 -4.00
CA ALA A 167 -13.35 -2.19 -4.40
C ALA A 167 -13.62 -1.46 -5.73
N ARG A 168 -14.29 -2.10 -6.69
CA ARG A 168 -14.72 -1.45 -7.94
C ARG A 168 -15.67 -0.28 -7.70
N GLU A 169 -16.64 -0.45 -6.81
CA GLU A 169 -17.59 0.62 -6.44
C GLU A 169 -16.84 1.83 -5.83
N ILE A 170 -15.95 1.58 -4.87
CA ILE A 170 -15.16 2.62 -4.24
C ILE A 170 -14.22 3.29 -5.25
N ALA A 171 -13.58 2.50 -6.12
CA ALA A 171 -12.70 3.00 -7.15
C ALA A 171 -13.42 3.94 -8.13
N GLN A 172 -14.64 3.58 -8.56
CA GLN A 172 -15.47 4.44 -9.41
C GLN A 172 -15.69 5.81 -8.77
N ILE A 173 -16.16 5.84 -7.52
CA ILE A 173 -16.42 7.07 -6.78
C ILE A 173 -15.12 7.90 -6.62
N ARG A 174 -14.01 7.25 -6.30
CA ARG A 174 -12.73 7.93 -6.09
C ARG A 174 -12.13 8.46 -7.39
N LEU A 175 -12.29 7.74 -8.53
CA LEU A 175 -11.91 8.21 -9.85
C LEU A 175 -12.69 9.46 -10.25
N GLU A 176 -14.00 9.46 -10.09
CA GLU A 176 -14.85 10.62 -10.39
C GLU A 176 -14.43 11.86 -9.60
N ARG A 177 -14.14 11.69 -8.29
CA ARG A 177 -13.63 12.78 -7.44
C ARG A 177 -12.25 13.27 -7.89
N LEU A 178 -11.35 12.34 -8.19
CA LEU A 178 -10.00 12.68 -8.68
C LEU A 178 -10.09 13.45 -10.00
N ASP A 179 -10.87 12.97 -10.97
CA ASP A 179 -11.06 13.61 -12.27
C ASP A 179 -11.64 15.01 -12.14
N GLN A 180 -12.56 15.21 -11.20
CA GLN A 180 -13.11 16.54 -10.94
C GLN A 180 -12.05 17.49 -10.37
N CYS A 181 -11.23 17.03 -9.43
CA CYS A 181 -10.16 17.84 -8.86
C CYS A 181 -9.09 18.20 -9.92
N LEU A 182 -8.74 17.23 -10.78
CA LEU A 182 -7.78 17.48 -11.86
C LEU A 182 -8.31 18.50 -12.87
N ARG A 183 -9.60 18.47 -13.21
CA ARG A 183 -10.22 19.50 -14.06
C ARG A 183 -10.16 20.90 -13.42
N TRP A 184 -10.46 21.02 -12.12
CA TRP A 184 -10.35 22.31 -11.43
C TRP A 184 -8.91 22.82 -11.39
N LEU A 185 -7.96 21.91 -11.13
CA LEU A 185 -6.54 22.29 -11.11
C LEU A 185 -6.08 22.80 -12.47
N GLU A 186 -6.49 22.12 -13.56
CA GLU A 186 -6.19 22.55 -14.93
C GLU A 186 -6.83 23.89 -15.28
N GLU A 187 -8.09 24.09 -14.89
CA GLU A 187 -8.83 25.34 -15.09
C GLU A 187 -8.18 26.50 -14.33
N GLU A 188 -7.89 26.33 -13.04
CA GLU A 188 -7.31 27.36 -12.17
C GLU A 188 -5.86 27.68 -12.53
N SER A 189 -5.14 26.74 -13.14
CA SER A 189 -3.79 26.95 -13.68
C SER A 189 -3.77 27.57 -15.09
N PHE A 190 -4.94 27.86 -15.68
CA PHE A 190 -5.07 28.36 -17.06
C PHE A 190 -4.46 27.40 -18.11
N GLY A 191 -4.42 26.10 -17.83
CA GLY A 191 -3.78 25.10 -18.69
C GLY A 191 -2.24 25.14 -18.68
N ILE A 192 -1.63 25.80 -17.68
CA ILE A 192 -0.17 25.87 -17.50
C ILE A 192 0.24 24.80 -16.46
N LEU A 193 0.09 23.52 -16.84
CA LEU A 193 0.49 22.36 -16.06
C LEU A 193 1.22 21.36 -16.93
#